data_adbdb402438cff6571d879c9e7bc800b
#
_entry.id   adbdb402438cff6571d879c9e7bc800b
#
_cell.length_a   1.000
_cell.length_b   1.000
_cell.length_c   1.000
_cell.angle_alpha   90.00
_cell.angle_beta   90.00
_cell.angle_gamma   90.00
#
_symmetry.space_group_name_H-M   'P 1'
#
loop_
_entity.id
_entity.type
_entity.pdbx_description
1 polymer ?
#
loop_
_entity_poly.entity_id
_entity_poly.type
_entity_poly.pdbx_seq_one_letter_code
_entity_poly.pdbx_strand_id
1 'polypeptide(L)'
;LVQLYYKYIGVLGSPAAVYRFEAVWHGRAVRTVVKEPVQSVRLECTVHNPILTDGPTWDCAAVSLRAIDQNGNLLPYCGEAVQLSVEGPLRILGPSVVPLRGGMAGTYLATTGEAGPARLHCRMEGALDTEVSLTIRCREE
;
A
#
# COMPACT_ATOMS: atom_id res chain seq x y z
N LEU A 1 -35.67 15.81 -6.06
CA LEU A 1 -34.26 15.36 -6.21
C LEU A 1 -33.31 16.51 -5.90
N VAL A 2 -33.48 17.70 -6.46
CA VAL A 2 -32.64 18.89 -6.23
C VAL A 2 -32.65 19.32 -4.74
N GLN A 3 -33.78 19.31 -4.06
CA GLN A 3 -33.87 19.65 -2.64
C GLN A 3 -33.13 18.64 -1.74
N LEU A 4 -33.15 17.35 -2.10
CA LEU A 4 -32.39 16.32 -1.40
C LEU A 4 -30.88 16.50 -1.61
N TYR A 5 -30.48 16.89 -2.82
CA TYR A 5 -29.08 17.21 -3.12
C TYR A 5 -28.57 18.35 -2.23
N TYR A 6 -29.27 19.50 -2.20
CA TYR A 6 -28.87 20.63 -1.36
C TYR A 6 -28.91 20.31 0.13
N LYS A 7 -29.81 19.44 0.56
CA LYS A 7 -29.93 19.04 1.99
C LYS A 7 -28.79 18.13 2.44
N TYR A 8 -28.33 17.19 1.60
CA TYR A 8 -27.41 16.13 2.03
C TYR A 8 -26.04 16.20 1.37
N ILE A 9 -25.88 16.83 0.23
CA ILE A 9 -24.62 16.89 -0.53
C ILE A 9 -24.01 18.31 -0.49
N GLY A 10 -24.84 19.33 -0.37
CA GLY A 10 -24.39 20.71 -0.26
C GLY A 10 -24.59 21.53 -1.54
N VAL A 11 -24.15 22.78 -1.51
CA VAL A 11 -24.23 23.72 -2.64
C VAL A 11 -23.01 23.50 -3.52
N LEU A 12 -23.21 23.42 -4.85
CA LEU A 12 -22.12 23.42 -5.83
C LEU A 12 -21.18 24.61 -5.58
N GLY A 13 -19.90 24.36 -5.39
CA GLY A 13 -18.90 25.40 -5.09
C GLY A 13 -18.77 25.75 -3.60
N SER A 14 -19.52 25.06 -2.69
CA SER A 14 -19.24 25.18 -1.27
C SER A 14 -17.90 24.55 -0.89
N PRO A 15 -17.27 25.00 0.22
CA PRO A 15 -16.07 24.33 0.73
C PRO A 15 -16.33 22.83 0.92
N ALA A 16 -15.36 22.03 0.53
CA ALA A 16 -15.46 20.57 0.67
C ALA A 16 -15.67 20.19 2.13
N ALA A 17 -16.65 19.33 2.38
CA ALA A 17 -16.94 18.87 3.73
C ALA A 17 -15.88 17.86 4.18
N VAL A 18 -15.44 18.00 5.42
CA VAL A 18 -14.61 17.02 6.13
C VAL A 18 -15.51 16.25 7.10
N TYR A 19 -15.52 14.94 6.98
CA TYR A 19 -16.28 14.06 7.87
C TYR A 19 -15.32 13.28 8.75
N ARG A 20 -15.56 13.34 10.06
CA ARG A 20 -14.83 12.58 11.07
C ARG A 20 -15.76 11.57 11.72
N PHE A 21 -15.42 10.29 11.59
CA PHE A 21 -16.15 9.18 12.19
C PHE A 21 -15.34 8.59 13.32
N GLU A 22 -15.94 8.45 14.49
CA GLU A 22 -15.29 7.86 15.66
C GLU A 22 -16.08 6.65 16.14
N ALA A 23 -15.41 5.51 16.27
CA ALA A 23 -15.91 4.38 17.02
C ALA A 23 -15.53 4.58 18.49
N VAL A 24 -16.55 4.65 19.38
CA VAL A 24 -16.36 4.90 20.81
C VAL A 24 -16.68 3.63 21.59
N TRP A 25 -15.77 3.21 22.45
CA TRP A 25 -15.93 2.10 23.37
C TRP A 25 -15.59 2.56 24.79
N HIS A 26 -16.49 2.33 25.74
CA HIS A 26 -16.35 2.81 27.14
C HIS A 26 -15.96 4.30 27.25
N GLY A 27 -16.56 5.17 26.43
CA GLY A 27 -16.29 6.62 26.44
C GLY A 27 -14.96 7.04 25.81
N ARG A 28 -14.20 6.12 25.19
CA ARG A 28 -12.95 6.42 24.49
C ARG A 28 -13.07 6.10 23.00
N ALA A 29 -12.58 7.00 22.16
CA ALA A 29 -12.47 6.73 20.73
C ALA A 29 -11.41 5.64 20.52
N VAL A 30 -11.84 4.48 20.00
CA VAL A 30 -10.96 3.33 19.69
C VAL A 30 -10.53 3.33 18.24
N ARG A 31 -11.24 4.03 17.36
CA ARG A 31 -10.89 4.22 15.96
C ARG A 31 -11.48 5.52 15.45
N THR A 32 -10.70 6.27 14.72
CA THR A 32 -11.13 7.48 14.02
C THR A 32 -10.86 7.32 12.53
N VAL A 33 -11.82 7.71 11.69
CA VAL A 33 -11.68 7.76 10.23
C VAL A 33 -12.08 9.16 9.78
N VAL A 34 -11.21 9.81 9.03
CA VAL A 34 -11.48 11.12 8.41
C VAL A 34 -11.71 10.91 6.92
N LYS A 35 -12.78 11.47 6.39
CA LYS A 35 -13.13 11.50 4.97
C LYS A 35 -13.21 12.93 4.49
N GLU A 36 -12.37 13.27 3.55
CA GLU A 36 -12.30 14.57 2.88
C GLU A 36 -11.89 14.37 1.41
N PRO A 37 -11.96 15.39 0.56
CA PRO A 37 -11.45 15.31 -0.79
C PRO A 37 -9.99 14.88 -0.80
N VAL A 38 -9.64 14.04 -1.78
CA VAL A 38 -8.27 13.57 -1.95
C VAL A 38 -7.37 14.74 -2.34
N GLN A 39 -6.36 15.01 -1.55
CA GLN A 39 -5.38 16.06 -1.78
C GLN A 39 -4.02 15.48 -2.20
N SER A 40 -3.72 14.28 -1.75
CA SER A 40 -2.51 13.55 -2.13
C SER A 40 -2.77 12.05 -2.17
N VAL A 41 -2.05 11.38 -3.06
CA VAL A 41 -2.05 9.92 -3.18
C VAL A 41 -0.69 9.41 -2.73
N ARG A 42 -0.70 8.34 -1.92
CA ARG A 42 0.51 7.63 -1.50
C ARG A 42 0.38 6.15 -1.83
N LEU A 43 1.48 5.57 -2.24
CA LEU A 43 1.59 4.12 -2.36
C LEU A 43 2.11 3.55 -1.04
N GLU A 44 1.30 2.75 -0.38
CA GLU A 44 1.69 1.96 0.79
C GLU A 44 2.13 0.58 0.32
N CYS A 45 3.34 0.19 0.69
CA CYS A 45 3.91 -1.12 0.38
C CYS A 45 4.22 -1.84 1.69
N THR A 46 3.66 -3.03 1.86
CA THR A 46 3.88 -3.87 3.05
C THR A 46 4.45 -5.21 2.62
N VAL A 47 5.64 -5.54 3.10
CA VAL A 47 6.23 -6.89 3.00
C VAL A 47 5.88 -7.64 4.28
N HIS A 48 5.14 -8.75 4.17
CA HIS A 48 4.61 -9.46 5.33
C HIS A 48 5.67 -10.21 6.15
N ASN A 49 6.80 -10.53 5.54
CA ASN A 49 7.97 -11.08 6.22
C ASN A 49 9.24 -10.44 5.66
N PRO A 50 9.82 -9.41 6.33
CA PRO A 50 11.00 -8.71 5.82
C PRO A 50 12.33 -9.45 6.07
N ILE A 51 12.31 -10.55 6.81
CA ILE A 51 13.47 -11.41 7.07
C ILE A 51 13.22 -12.76 6.43
N LEU A 52 13.95 -13.07 5.36
CA LEU A 52 13.85 -14.33 4.64
C LEU A 52 15.06 -15.19 4.92
N THR A 53 14.87 -16.51 4.92
CA THR A 53 15.93 -17.48 5.16
C THR A 53 16.04 -18.43 3.98
N ASP A 54 17.07 -18.23 3.17
CA ASP A 54 17.42 -19.13 2.07
C ASP A 54 18.08 -20.41 2.63
N GLY A 55 17.83 -21.55 2.00
CA GLY A 55 18.33 -22.85 2.40
C GLY A 55 18.32 -23.84 1.24
N PRO A 56 18.02 -25.12 1.49
CA PRO A 56 17.86 -26.12 0.42
C PRO A 56 16.76 -25.75 -0.58
N THR A 57 15.82 -24.89 -0.16
CA THR A 57 14.79 -24.29 -0.98
C THR A 57 14.77 -22.79 -0.75
N TRP A 58 14.38 -22.02 -1.78
CA TRP A 58 14.17 -20.59 -1.65
C TRP A 58 13.02 -20.26 -0.69
N ASP A 59 13.14 -19.17 0.02
CA ASP A 59 12.08 -18.59 0.86
C ASP A 59 11.36 -17.46 0.13
N CYS A 60 10.14 -17.13 0.55
CA CYS A 60 9.35 -16.10 -0.10
C CYS A 60 8.56 -15.22 0.89
N ALA A 61 8.31 -13.99 0.47
CA ALA A 61 7.45 -13.04 1.17
C ALA A 61 6.32 -12.55 0.26
N ALA A 62 5.13 -12.44 0.83
CA ALA A 62 4.02 -11.74 0.19
C ALA A 62 4.20 -10.23 0.34
N VAL A 63 3.86 -9.49 -0.71
CA VAL A 63 3.86 -8.03 -0.75
C VAL A 63 2.46 -7.55 -1.02
N SER A 64 1.98 -6.63 -0.21
CA SER A 64 0.72 -5.92 -0.40
C SER A 64 0.98 -4.47 -0.79
N LEU A 65 0.28 -4.01 -1.83
CA LEU A 65 0.35 -2.65 -2.35
C LEU A 65 -1.02 -2.00 -2.19
N ARG A 66 -1.09 -0.76 -1.70
CA ARG A 66 -2.33 -0.02 -1.50
C ARG A 66 -2.13 1.45 -1.88
N ALA A 67 -3.02 1.98 -2.69
CA ALA A 67 -3.12 3.43 -2.89
C ALA A 67 -3.99 4.02 -1.78
N ILE A 68 -3.46 4.98 -1.05
CA ILE A 68 -4.12 5.62 0.08
C ILE A 68 -4.10 7.14 -0.05
N ASP A 69 -5.10 7.80 0.53
CA ASP A 69 -5.16 9.26 0.62
C ASP A 69 -4.27 9.81 1.77
N GLN A 70 -4.28 11.13 1.97
CA GLN A 70 -3.56 11.81 3.05
C GLN A 70 -3.96 11.35 4.46
N ASN A 71 -5.15 10.77 4.61
CA ASN A 71 -5.69 10.26 5.87
C ASN A 71 -5.50 8.73 6.04
N GLY A 72 -4.82 8.07 5.10
CA GLY A 72 -4.61 6.62 5.11
C GLY A 72 -5.82 5.80 4.66
N ASN A 73 -6.83 6.42 4.05
CA ASN A 73 -7.95 5.69 3.48
C ASN A 73 -7.58 5.09 2.13
N LEU A 74 -8.00 3.85 1.91
CA LEU A 74 -7.88 3.21 0.61
C LEU A 74 -8.62 4.01 -0.47
N LEU A 75 -7.99 4.14 -1.63
CA LEU A 75 -8.55 4.77 -2.82
C LEU A 75 -9.05 3.69 -3.81
N PRO A 76 -10.29 3.22 -3.70
CA PRO A 76 -10.77 2.06 -4.45
C PRO A 76 -10.89 2.31 -5.95
N TYR A 77 -10.87 3.56 -6.37
CA TYR A 77 -10.93 3.94 -7.80
C TYR A 77 -9.55 4.18 -8.42
N CYS A 78 -8.46 4.06 -7.64
CA CYS A 78 -7.10 4.14 -8.16
C CYS A 78 -6.78 2.83 -8.91
N GLY A 79 -6.56 2.94 -10.22
CA GLY A 79 -6.22 1.82 -11.11
C GLY A 79 -4.82 1.93 -11.71
N GLU A 80 -3.97 2.82 -11.19
CA GLU A 80 -2.64 3.07 -11.70
C GLU A 80 -1.74 1.82 -11.67
N ALA A 81 -0.80 1.77 -12.59
CA ALA A 81 0.20 0.70 -12.63
C ALA A 81 1.34 1.01 -11.65
N VAL A 82 1.73 -0.01 -10.89
CA VAL A 82 2.89 0.04 -10.00
C VAL A 82 4.05 -0.68 -10.66
N GLN A 83 5.17 0.02 -10.85
CA GLN A 83 6.44 -0.55 -11.27
C GLN A 83 7.18 -1.05 -10.05
N LEU A 84 7.70 -2.27 -10.14
CA LEU A 84 8.43 -2.96 -9.08
C LEU A 84 9.84 -3.27 -9.56
N SER A 85 10.82 -3.01 -8.73
CA SER A 85 12.20 -3.45 -8.92
C SER A 85 12.82 -3.88 -7.60
N VAL A 86 13.82 -4.73 -7.66
CA VAL A 86 14.50 -5.25 -6.48
C VAL A 86 16.01 -5.08 -6.62
N GLU A 87 16.67 -4.91 -5.48
CA GLU A 87 18.12 -4.90 -5.33
C GLU A 87 18.53 -5.97 -4.31
N GLY A 88 19.75 -6.49 -4.48
CA GLY A 88 20.28 -7.56 -3.60
C GLY A 88 19.79 -8.97 -3.99
N PRO A 89 19.94 -9.95 -3.09
CA PRO A 89 19.68 -11.37 -3.38
C PRO A 89 18.18 -11.70 -3.35
N LEU A 90 17.39 -11.02 -4.18
CA LEU A 90 15.94 -11.09 -4.22
C LEU A 90 15.44 -11.04 -5.66
N ARG A 91 14.35 -11.73 -5.94
CA ARG A 91 13.65 -11.68 -7.23
C ARG A 91 12.14 -11.54 -7.04
N ILE A 92 11.48 -10.91 -8.00
CA ILE A 92 10.02 -10.80 -8.03
C ILE A 92 9.44 -12.08 -8.65
N LEU A 93 8.45 -12.70 -8.00
CA LEU A 93 7.68 -13.80 -8.55
C LEU A 93 6.44 -13.24 -9.26
N GLY A 94 6.61 -12.89 -10.53
CA GLY A 94 5.55 -12.31 -11.35
C GLY A 94 6.04 -11.14 -12.19
N PRO A 95 5.11 -10.35 -12.73
CA PRO A 95 5.45 -9.20 -13.56
C PRO A 95 6.06 -8.07 -12.71
N SER A 96 6.98 -7.31 -13.30
CA SER A 96 7.57 -6.12 -12.70
C SER A 96 6.64 -4.89 -12.75
N VAL A 97 5.52 -4.99 -13.45
CA VAL A 97 4.48 -3.96 -13.51
C VAL A 97 3.15 -4.60 -13.18
N VAL A 98 2.50 -4.14 -12.12
CA VAL A 98 1.23 -4.65 -11.64
C VAL A 98 0.20 -3.53 -11.57
N PRO A 99 -0.99 -3.67 -12.20
CA PRO A 99 -2.05 -2.69 -12.08
C PRO A 99 -2.75 -2.81 -10.73
N LEU A 100 -3.09 -1.67 -10.12
CA LEU A 100 -3.99 -1.65 -8.96
C LEU A 100 -5.42 -2.00 -9.41
N ARG A 101 -6.11 -2.78 -8.60
CA ARG A 101 -7.54 -3.07 -8.75
C ARG A 101 -8.24 -2.78 -7.43
N GLY A 102 -9.21 -1.89 -7.48
CA GLY A 102 -9.84 -1.43 -6.23
C GLY A 102 -8.85 -0.72 -5.29
N GLY A 103 -7.80 -0.06 -5.85
CA GLY A 103 -6.75 0.59 -5.08
C GLY A 103 -5.70 -0.36 -4.48
N MET A 104 -5.73 -1.65 -4.82
CA MET A 104 -4.84 -2.67 -4.24
C MET A 104 -4.21 -3.57 -5.30
N ALA A 105 -3.03 -4.06 -5.00
CA ALA A 105 -2.38 -5.14 -5.73
C ALA A 105 -1.50 -5.97 -4.78
N GLY A 106 -0.93 -7.04 -5.29
CA GLY A 106 0.02 -7.85 -4.56
C GLY A 106 0.99 -8.56 -5.48
N THR A 107 2.12 -8.95 -4.93
CA THR A 107 3.13 -9.77 -5.59
C THR A 107 3.84 -10.63 -4.55
N TYR A 108 4.78 -11.43 -4.99
CA TYR A 108 5.65 -12.22 -4.12
C TYR A 108 7.10 -11.94 -4.46
N LEU A 109 7.95 -11.98 -3.45
CA LEU A 109 9.39 -11.93 -3.55
C LEU A 109 9.96 -13.27 -3.14
N ALA A 110 11.05 -13.70 -3.78
CA ALA A 110 11.77 -14.91 -3.41
C ALA A 110 13.26 -14.65 -3.35
N THR A 111 13.95 -15.41 -2.50
CA THR A 111 15.39 -15.41 -2.36
C THR A 111 16.07 -16.01 -3.59
N THR A 112 17.37 -15.73 -3.79
CA THR A 112 18.15 -16.17 -4.95
C THR A 112 19.38 -17.01 -4.60
N GLY A 113 19.50 -17.48 -3.35
CA GLY A 113 20.59 -18.36 -2.90
C GLY A 113 21.72 -17.64 -2.17
N GLU A 114 21.64 -16.32 -2.00
CA GLU A 114 22.70 -15.55 -1.34
C GLU A 114 22.13 -14.82 -0.11
N ALA A 115 22.96 -14.65 0.92
CA ALA A 115 22.62 -13.81 2.07
C ALA A 115 22.99 -12.36 1.79
N GLY A 116 22.26 -11.43 2.40
CA GLY A 116 22.59 -10.02 2.32
C GLY A 116 21.38 -9.09 2.50
N PRO A 117 21.62 -7.79 2.50
CA PRO A 117 20.55 -6.79 2.46
C PRO A 117 19.90 -6.79 1.07
N ALA A 118 18.61 -6.59 1.05
CA ALA A 118 17.83 -6.46 -0.17
C ALA A 118 16.83 -5.32 -0.05
N ARG A 119 16.37 -4.80 -1.19
CA ARG A 119 15.40 -3.71 -1.25
C ARG A 119 14.36 -3.98 -2.32
N LEU A 120 13.14 -3.65 -2.01
CA LEU A 120 12.04 -3.56 -2.96
C LEU A 120 11.73 -2.09 -3.20
N HIS A 121 11.78 -1.67 -4.46
CA HIS A 121 11.36 -0.34 -4.89
C HIS A 121 10.02 -0.43 -5.60
N CYS A 122 9.09 0.43 -5.21
CA CYS A 122 7.76 0.53 -5.78
C CYS A 122 7.53 1.95 -6.27
N ARG A 123 7.18 2.10 -7.53
CA ARG A 123 6.92 3.38 -8.18
C ARG A 123 5.52 3.39 -8.79
N MET A 124 4.77 4.44 -8.53
CA MET A 124 3.45 4.69 -9.09
C MET A 124 3.37 6.13 -9.56
N GLU A 125 2.79 6.38 -10.73
CA GLU A 125 2.59 7.74 -11.21
C GLU A 125 1.70 8.53 -10.26
N GLY A 126 2.08 9.77 -9.98
CA GLY A 126 1.35 10.66 -9.07
C GLY A 126 1.55 10.39 -7.57
N ALA A 127 2.41 9.45 -7.18
CA ALA A 127 2.79 9.19 -5.81
C ALA A 127 4.31 9.26 -5.62
N LEU A 128 4.76 9.43 -4.37
CA LEU A 128 6.17 9.31 -4.03
C LEU A 128 6.62 7.85 -4.14
N ASP A 129 7.85 7.65 -4.60
CA ASP A 129 8.47 6.33 -4.65
C ASP A 129 8.56 5.75 -3.23
N THR A 130 8.27 4.46 -3.12
CA THR A 130 8.28 3.73 -1.84
C THR A 130 9.35 2.65 -1.89
N GLU A 131 10.13 2.56 -0.82
CA GLU A 131 11.20 1.58 -0.66
C GLU A 131 10.98 0.77 0.61
N VAL A 132 11.17 -0.54 0.52
CA VAL A 132 11.12 -1.46 1.67
C VAL A 132 12.40 -2.27 1.73
N SER A 133 13.08 -2.24 2.88
CA SER A 133 14.29 -3.01 3.14
C SER A 133 13.95 -4.41 3.65
N LEU A 134 14.70 -5.40 3.15
CA LEU A 134 14.63 -6.79 3.58
C LEU A 134 16.02 -7.28 3.96
N THR A 135 16.06 -8.34 4.74
CA THR A 135 17.29 -9.04 5.10
C THR A 135 17.18 -10.51 4.71
N ILE A 136 18.10 -10.97 3.89
CA ILE A 136 18.18 -12.36 3.49
C ILE A 136 19.29 -13.05 4.30
N ARG A 137 18.95 -14.14 4.94
CA ARG A 137 19.88 -14.99 5.69
C ARG A 137 20.03 -16.32 4.97
N CYS A 138 21.23 -16.90 4.99
CA CYS A 138 21.41 -18.30 4.61
C CYS A 138 21.35 -19.17 5.86
N ARG A 139 20.69 -20.32 5.72
CA ARG A 139 20.70 -21.34 6.76
C ARG A 139 22.08 -22.02 6.72
N GLU A 140 22.82 -21.94 7.81
CA GLU A 140 24.01 -22.78 7.98
C GLU A 140 23.56 -24.24 8.10
N GLU A 141 24.23 -25.13 7.33
CA GLU A 141 24.01 -26.58 7.41
C GLU A 141 24.49 -27.17 8.74
#